data_adf7df2b7b1db3f2f7ba520f8f79e83d
#
_entry.id   adf7df2b7b1db3f2f7ba520f8f79e83d
#
_cell.length_a   1.000
_cell.length_b   1.000
_cell.length_c   1.000
_cell.angle_alpha   90.00
_cell.angle_beta   90.00
_cell.angle_gamma   90.00
#
_symmetry.space_group_name_H-M   'P 1'
#
loop_
_entity.id
_entity.type
_entity.pdbx_description
1 polymer ?
#
loop_
_entity_poly.entity_id
_entity_poly.type
_entity_poly.pdbx_seq_one_letter_code
_entity_poly.pdbx_strand_id
1 'polypeptide(L)'
;TNSFRSTRWISCQSSRKTSLMIRTDALIIGAGPTGLFTAHQLKLIGLNCEVVDNLDKIGGQCIELYPDKPIYDIPAVPECTGEELTNNLINQLKPFDINFHLSERVDEVKKNNDIWEIKTSKGTEFSTPNIIIAGGVGSFEPRKFAPKECTKYENKSIFYSIKDKSIFKGKTVSIFGGGDSALDWAVELSNDSKVNLIHRRDEFRGAQSTVDKMNELKKIGKINLFTKYQLKNVHGKDNLENIDIEHDNKEVKNLKTDYVLGFFGLIMQLGPIA
;
A
#
# COMPACT_ATOMS: atom_id res chain seq x y z
N THR A 1 0.06 38.69 -65.04
CA THR A 1 0.69 37.44 -64.55
C THR A 1 0.53 37.35 -63.09
N ASN A 2 -0.58 36.70 -62.65
CA ASN A 2 -0.92 36.48 -61.21
C ASN A 2 -0.53 35.09 -60.82
N SER A 3 0.35 34.96 -59.86
CA SER A 3 0.69 33.69 -59.18
C SER A 3 -0.19 33.45 -57.96
N PHE A 4 -1.06 32.46 -58.05
CA PHE A 4 -1.80 31.96 -56.90
C PHE A 4 -0.88 31.09 -56.00
N ARG A 5 -0.64 31.51 -54.78
CA ARG A 5 -0.04 30.68 -53.71
C ARG A 5 -1.14 29.82 -53.10
N SER A 6 -1.04 28.50 -53.29
CA SER A 6 -1.88 27.51 -52.58
C SER A 6 -1.36 27.32 -51.18
N THR A 7 -2.12 27.70 -50.19
CA THR A 7 -1.90 27.35 -48.77
C THR A 7 -2.26 25.89 -48.55
N ARG A 8 -1.25 25.04 -48.31
CA ARG A 8 -1.40 23.66 -47.91
C ARG A 8 -1.79 23.63 -46.44
N TRP A 9 -3.02 23.24 -46.15
CA TRP A 9 -3.45 22.89 -44.79
C TRP A 9 -2.80 21.57 -44.42
N ILE A 10 -1.87 21.58 -43.42
CA ILE A 10 -1.34 20.40 -42.79
C ILE A 10 -2.39 19.93 -41.79
N SER A 11 -3.16 18.90 -42.16
CA SER A 11 -4.01 18.20 -41.21
C SER A 11 -3.12 17.46 -40.21
N CYS A 12 -3.11 17.94 -38.97
CA CYS A 12 -2.53 17.24 -37.86
C CYS A 12 -3.40 15.99 -37.56
N GLN A 13 -3.06 14.86 -38.19
CA GLN A 13 -3.61 13.58 -37.81
C GLN A 13 -2.97 13.20 -36.47
N SER A 14 -3.72 13.35 -35.38
CA SER A 14 -3.38 12.73 -34.10
C SER A 14 -3.32 11.22 -34.33
N SER A 15 -2.14 10.67 -34.34
CA SER A 15 -1.92 9.23 -34.33
C SER A 15 -2.47 8.68 -33.00
N ARG A 16 -3.70 8.20 -33.02
CA ARG A 16 -4.17 7.28 -31.96
C ARG A 16 -3.24 6.08 -32.02
N LYS A 17 -2.36 5.94 -31.04
CA LYS A 17 -1.70 4.67 -30.77
C LYS A 17 -2.81 3.67 -30.48
N THR A 18 -3.15 2.83 -31.45
CA THR A 18 -3.94 1.62 -31.23
C THR A 18 -3.09 0.75 -30.30
N SER A 19 -3.42 0.72 -29.02
CA SER A 19 -2.85 -0.26 -28.12
C SER A 19 -3.29 -1.63 -28.64
N LEU A 20 -2.34 -2.50 -28.92
CA LEU A 20 -2.64 -3.88 -29.32
C LEU A 20 -3.30 -4.56 -28.11
N MET A 21 -4.55 -5.02 -28.28
CA MET A 21 -5.29 -5.77 -27.27
C MET A 21 -4.57 -7.11 -27.00
N ILE A 22 -4.18 -7.33 -25.76
CA ILE A 22 -3.49 -8.54 -25.30
C ILE A 22 -4.52 -9.67 -25.14
N ARG A 23 -4.32 -10.77 -25.83
CA ARG A 23 -5.17 -11.98 -25.71
C ARG A 23 -4.49 -13.03 -24.85
N THR A 24 -5.22 -13.58 -23.89
CA THR A 24 -4.74 -14.59 -22.95
C THR A 24 -5.86 -15.54 -22.56
N ASP A 25 -5.53 -16.73 -22.05
CA ASP A 25 -6.52 -17.71 -21.58
C ASP A 25 -7.13 -17.29 -20.23
N ALA A 26 -6.36 -16.56 -19.40
CA ALA A 26 -6.81 -16.00 -18.15
C ALA A 26 -6.11 -14.68 -17.82
N LEU A 27 -6.84 -13.71 -17.28
CA LEU A 27 -6.29 -12.52 -16.64
C LEU A 27 -6.43 -12.65 -15.12
N ILE A 28 -5.31 -12.55 -14.42
CA ILE A 28 -5.27 -12.53 -12.94
C ILE A 28 -5.17 -11.09 -12.48
N ILE A 29 -6.10 -10.65 -11.63
CA ILE A 29 -6.12 -9.33 -11.03
C ILE A 29 -5.59 -9.45 -9.60
N GLY A 30 -4.35 -9.00 -9.39
CA GLY A 30 -3.62 -9.06 -8.15
C GLY A 30 -2.39 -9.97 -8.20
N ALA A 31 -1.20 -9.41 -7.92
CA ALA A 31 0.09 -10.11 -7.86
C ALA A 31 0.53 -10.44 -6.43
N GLY A 32 -0.42 -10.57 -5.51
CA GLY A 32 -0.19 -11.10 -4.16
C GLY A 32 0.01 -12.62 -4.16
N PRO A 33 0.23 -13.24 -2.98
CA PRO A 33 0.50 -14.69 -2.88
C PRO A 33 -0.51 -15.55 -3.60
N THR A 34 -1.80 -15.26 -3.50
CA THR A 34 -2.87 -15.99 -4.19
C THR A 34 -2.75 -15.87 -5.71
N GLY A 35 -2.50 -14.66 -6.24
CA GLY A 35 -2.35 -14.45 -7.67
C GLY A 35 -1.11 -15.14 -8.24
N LEU A 36 0.02 -15.09 -7.53
CA LEU A 36 1.25 -15.78 -7.92
C LEU A 36 1.05 -17.28 -7.96
N PHE A 37 0.44 -17.86 -6.92
CA PHE A 37 0.17 -19.30 -6.91
C PHE A 37 -0.84 -19.70 -7.99
N THR A 38 -1.84 -18.89 -8.27
CA THR A 38 -2.81 -19.09 -9.35
C THR A 38 -2.09 -19.10 -10.72
N ALA A 39 -1.20 -18.14 -10.96
CA ALA A 39 -0.41 -18.10 -12.19
C ALA A 39 0.43 -19.38 -12.37
N HIS A 40 1.07 -19.87 -11.29
CA HIS A 40 1.79 -21.13 -11.30
C HIS A 40 0.89 -22.31 -11.69
N GLN A 41 -0.30 -22.42 -11.07
CA GLN A 41 -1.23 -23.52 -11.37
C GLN A 41 -1.73 -23.49 -12.82
N LEU A 42 -2.06 -22.32 -13.35
CA LEU A 42 -2.48 -22.18 -14.75
C LEU A 42 -1.38 -22.61 -15.71
N LYS A 43 -0.13 -22.21 -15.46
CA LYS A 43 1.02 -22.61 -16.29
C LYS A 43 1.28 -24.11 -16.21
N LEU A 44 1.12 -24.75 -15.05
CA LEU A 44 1.26 -26.22 -14.93
C LEU A 44 0.28 -26.99 -15.79
N ILE A 45 -0.93 -26.48 -16.01
CA ILE A 45 -1.93 -27.13 -16.89
C ILE A 45 -1.89 -26.58 -18.32
N GLY A 46 -0.85 -25.80 -18.68
CA GLY A 46 -0.60 -25.37 -20.06
C GLY A 46 -1.41 -24.14 -20.51
N LEU A 47 -2.07 -23.42 -19.59
CA LEU A 47 -2.80 -22.19 -19.91
C LEU A 47 -1.88 -20.97 -19.84
N ASN A 48 -2.09 -20.02 -20.76
CA ASN A 48 -1.43 -18.73 -20.72
C ASN A 48 -2.20 -17.78 -19.79
N CYS A 49 -1.46 -17.00 -19.02
CA CYS A 49 -2.05 -15.97 -18.18
C CYS A 49 -1.21 -14.71 -18.17
N GLU A 50 -1.90 -13.58 -17.98
CA GLU A 50 -1.33 -12.29 -17.70
C GLU A 50 -1.71 -11.89 -16.26
N VAL A 51 -0.84 -11.14 -15.57
CA VAL A 51 -1.09 -10.70 -14.20
C VAL A 51 -1.06 -9.17 -14.16
N VAL A 52 -2.10 -8.55 -13.62
CA VAL A 52 -2.17 -7.10 -13.45
C VAL A 52 -2.25 -6.73 -11.97
N ASP A 53 -1.46 -5.75 -11.54
CA ASP A 53 -1.49 -5.23 -10.17
C ASP A 53 -1.32 -3.71 -10.13
N ASN A 54 -2.01 -3.06 -9.20
CA ASN A 54 -1.89 -1.63 -8.95
C ASN A 54 -0.57 -1.24 -8.28
N LEU A 55 0.07 -2.15 -7.57
CA LEU A 55 1.35 -1.93 -6.93
C LEU A 55 2.50 -1.95 -7.95
N ASP A 56 3.59 -1.29 -7.63
CA ASP A 56 4.81 -1.24 -8.43
C ASP A 56 5.71 -2.48 -8.24
N LYS A 57 5.32 -3.37 -7.32
CA LYS A 57 6.05 -4.60 -6.96
C LYS A 57 5.12 -5.80 -6.85
N ILE A 58 5.69 -6.96 -7.16
CA ILE A 58 5.06 -8.26 -6.95
C ILE A 58 5.08 -8.59 -5.45
N GLY A 59 4.01 -9.21 -4.93
CA GLY A 59 3.92 -9.71 -3.55
C GLY A 59 2.73 -9.17 -2.77
N GLY A 60 2.05 -8.15 -3.28
CA GLY A 60 0.84 -7.60 -2.66
C GLY A 60 1.09 -7.09 -1.25
N GLN A 61 0.14 -7.36 -0.33
CA GLN A 61 0.21 -6.91 1.05
C GLN A 61 1.45 -7.42 1.81
N CYS A 62 1.94 -8.62 1.49
CA CYS A 62 3.10 -9.22 2.15
C CYS A 62 4.35 -8.36 2.00
N ILE A 63 4.57 -7.78 0.82
CA ILE A 63 5.71 -6.92 0.53
C ILE A 63 5.44 -5.46 0.92
N GLU A 64 4.21 -4.97 0.71
CA GLU A 64 3.93 -3.54 0.90
C GLU A 64 3.72 -3.17 2.37
N LEU A 65 3.15 -4.08 3.19
CA LEU A 65 2.73 -3.75 4.55
C LEU A 65 3.58 -4.39 5.65
N TYR A 66 4.09 -5.61 5.43
CA TYR A 66 4.75 -6.38 6.48
C TYR A 66 5.81 -7.38 5.94
N PRO A 67 6.81 -6.90 5.17
CA PRO A 67 7.81 -7.79 4.56
C PRO A 67 8.58 -8.61 5.59
N ASP A 68 8.94 -8.01 6.72
CA ASP A 68 9.74 -8.62 7.80
C ASP A 68 8.90 -9.32 8.88
N LYS A 69 7.56 -9.30 8.76
CA LYS A 69 6.69 -9.90 9.79
C LYS A 69 6.63 -11.41 9.62
N PRO A 70 6.82 -12.20 10.70
CA PRO A 70 6.59 -13.64 10.67
C PRO A 70 5.14 -13.99 10.36
N ILE A 71 4.96 -14.98 9.49
CA ILE A 71 3.68 -15.56 9.08
C ILE A 71 3.69 -17.04 9.43
N TYR A 72 2.60 -17.54 10.04
CA TYR A 72 2.50 -18.89 10.59
C TYR A 72 1.35 -19.71 9.98
N ASP A 73 0.54 -19.11 9.11
CA ASP A 73 -0.71 -19.66 8.60
C ASP A 73 -0.63 -20.10 7.13
N ILE A 74 0.60 -20.34 6.64
CA ILE A 74 0.80 -20.89 5.29
C ILE A 74 0.89 -22.41 5.35
N PRO A 75 0.03 -23.15 4.61
CA PRO A 75 0.08 -24.62 4.60
C PRO A 75 1.47 -25.18 4.31
N ALA A 76 1.92 -26.15 5.13
CA ALA A 76 3.23 -26.79 5.04
C ALA A 76 4.46 -25.89 5.23
N VAL A 77 4.28 -24.63 5.62
CA VAL A 77 5.36 -23.70 5.99
C VAL A 77 5.15 -23.30 7.44
N PRO A 78 5.92 -23.86 8.40
CA PRO A 78 5.72 -23.57 9.82
C PRO A 78 5.87 -22.12 10.19
N GLU A 79 6.82 -21.43 9.53
CA GLU A 79 7.11 -20.01 9.70
C GLU A 79 7.84 -19.48 8.47
N CYS A 80 7.48 -18.29 8.03
CA CYS A 80 8.23 -17.51 7.03
C CYS A 80 7.90 -16.04 7.21
N THR A 81 8.74 -15.14 6.67
CA THR A 81 8.39 -13.73 6.56
C THR A 81 7.53 -13.46 5.33
N GLY A 82 6.90 -12.27 5.26
CA GLY A 82 6.15 -11.85 4.08
C GLY A 82 7.02 -11.80 2.83
N GLU A 83 8.28 -11.36 2.98
CA GLU A 83 9.25 -11.33 1.91
C GLU A 83 9.69 -12.74 1.47
N GLU A 84 10.00 -13.62 2.42
CA GLU A 84 10.37 -15.02 2.12
C GLU A 84 9.25 -15.77 1.39
N LEU A 85 8.00 -15.63 1.83
CA LEU A 85 6.84 -16.22 1.14
C LEU A 85 6.77 -15.74 -0.31
N THR A 86 6.88 -14.42 -0.51
CA THR A 86 6.81 -13.84 -1.86
C THR A 86 7.95 -14.32 -2.74
N ASN A 87 9.17 -14.32 -2.23
CA ASN A 87 10.35 -14.78 -2.96
C ASN A 87 10.25 -16.27 -3.34
N ASN A 88 9.70 -17.12 -2.45
CA ASN A 88 9.47 -18.52 -2.72
C ASN A 88 8.44 -18.71 -3.85
N LEU A 89 7.34 -17.96 -3.84
CA LEU A 89 6.34 -18.00 -4.92
C LEU A 89 6.91 -17.50 -6.24
N ILE A 90 7.70 -16.42 -6.26
CA ILE A 90 8.38 -15.95 -7.47
C ILE A 90 9.36 -17.02 -8.00
N ASN A 91 10.08 -17.70 -7.10
CA ASN A 91 10.98 -18.80 -7.51
C ASN A 91 10.24 -19.96 -8.19
N GLN A 92 9.02 -20.27 -7.73
CA GLN A 92 8.17 -21.28 -8.39
C GLN A 92 7.75 -20.85 -9.81
N LEU A 93 7.66 -19.57 -10.08
CA LEU A 93 7.28 -19.03 -11.39
C LEU A 93 8.43 -18.98 -12.39
N LYS A 94 9.69 -19.03 -11.95
CA LYS A 94 10.87 -18.89 -12.83
C LYS A 94 10.89 -19.81 -14.07
N PRO A 95 10.38 -21.06 -14.03
CA PRO A 95 10.33 -21.90 -15.22
C PRO A 95 9.33 -21.46 -16.28
N PHE A 96 8.44 -20.52 -15.96
CA PHE A 96 7.33 -20.10 -16.80
C PHE A 96 7.51 -18.68 -17.29
N ASP A 97 7.08 -18.42 -18.52
CA ASP A 97 6.99 -17.08 -19.08
C ASP A 97 5.63 -16.47 -18.66
N ILE A 98 5.67 -15.46 -17.77
CA ILE A 98 4.50 -14.75 -17.25
C ILE A 98 4.76 -13.27 -17.28
N ASN A 99 3.86 -12.52 -17.92
CA ASN A 99 3.93 -11.06 -17.95
C ASN A 99 3.20 -10.46 -16.75
N PHE A 100 3.86 -9.54 -16.08
CA PHE A 100 3.33 -8.73 -14.98
C PHE A 100 3.14 -7.30 -15.42
N HIS A 101 1.91 -6.80 -15.36
CA HIS A 101 1.55 -5.42 -15.62
C HIS A 101 1.39 -4.69 -14.30
N LEU A 102 2.51 -4.16 -13.81
CA LEU A 102 2.59 -3.49 -12.50
C LEU A 102 2.30 -1.99 -12.60
N SER A 103 1.91 -1.39 -11.47
CA SER A 103 1.44 -0.01 -11.40
C SER A 103 0.24 0.25 -12.33
N GLU A 104 -0.57 -0.76 -12.57
CA GLU A 104 -1.76 -0.70 -13.42
C GLU A 104 -2.99 -1.18 -12.65
N ARG A 105 -3.94 -0.28 -12.45
CA ARG A 105 -5.24 -0.62 -11.87
C ARG A 105 -6.22 -1.02 -12.97
N VAL A 106 -7.03 -2.03 -12.72
CA VAL A 106 -8.19 -2.34 -13.59
C VAL A 106 -9.27 -1.29 -13.35
N ASP A 107 -9.61 -0.54 -14.41
CA ASP A 107 -10.60 0.54 -14.35
C ASP A 107 -11.92 0.17 -15.02
N GLU A 108 -11.89 -0.68 -16.05
CA GLU A 108 -13.09 -1.14 -16.74
C GLU A 108 -13.05 -2.65 -16.96
N VAL A 109 -14.21 -3.29 -16.74
CA VAL A 109 -14.46 -4.70 -17.03
C VAL A 109 -15.78 -4.81 -17.75
N LYS A 110 -15.76 -5.35 -18.97
CA LYS A 110 -16.96 -5.55 -19.80
C LYS A 110 -17.01 -6.98 -20.28
N LYS A 111 -18.18 -7.56 -20.33
CA LYS A 111 -18.40 -8.90 -20.89
C LYS A 111 -19.12 -8.79 -22.23
N ASN A 112 -18.49 -9.31 -23.28
CA ASN A 112 -19.06 -9.43 -24.62
C ASN A 112 -19.17 -10.91 -24.96
N ASN A 113 -20.40 -11.47 -24.92
CA ASN A 113 -20.64 -12.90 -25.01
C ASN A 113 -19.83 -13.67 -23.96
N ASP A 114 -18.95 -14.57 -24.37
CA ASP A 114 -18.12 -15.39 -23.50
C ASP A 114 -16.71 -14.81 -23.26
N ILE A 115 -16.45 -13.61 -23.73
CA ILE A 115 -15.14 -12.94 -23.63
C ILE A 115 -15.27 -11.71 -22.73
N TRP A 116 -14.29 -11.54 -21.86
CA TRP A 116 -14.12 -10.33 -21.07
C TRP A 116 -13.14 -9.38 -21.74
N GLU A 117 -13.50 -8.11 -21.79
CA GLU A 117 -12.65 -7.01 -22.21
C GLU A 117 -12.33 -6.15 -20.99
N ILE A 118 -11.04 -5.98 -20.72
CA ILE A 118 -10.55 -5.29 -19.53
C ILE A 118 -9.65 -4.16 -19.97
N LYS A 119 -9.80 -2.99 -19.30
CA LYS A 119 -8.95 -1.83 -19.51
C LYS A 119 -8.34 -1.36 -18.20
N THR A 120 -7.05 -1.03 -18.26
CA THR A 120 -6.30 -0.54 -17.10
C THR A 120 -6.15 0.98 -17.11
N SER A 121 -5.71 1.52 -15.98
CA SER A 121 -5.40 2.95 -15.77
C SER A 121 -4.31 3.49 -16.70
N LYS A 122 -3.45 2.63 -17.26
CA LYS A 122 -2.44 3.01 -18.27
C LYS A 122 -2.94 2.84 -19.70
N GLY A 123 -4.17 2.35 -19.87
CA GLY A 123 -4.77 2.13 -21.19
C GLY A 123 -4.38 0.80 -21.82
N THR A 124 -3.77 -0.12 -21.09
CA THR A 124 -3.56 -1.51 -21.54
C THR A 124 -4.92 -2.20 -21.64
N GLU A 125 -5.15 -2.91 -22.73
CA GLU A 125 -6.41 -3.60 -23.01
C GLU A 125 -6.18 -5.12 -23.11
N PHE A 126 -7.02 -5.89 -22.43
CA PHE A 126 -6.98 -7.35 -22.41
C PHE A 126 -8.29 -7.93 -22.93
N SER A 127 -8.18 -9.10 -23.58
CA SER A 127 -9.31 -9.92 -24.03
C SER A 127 -9.09 -11.36 -23.56
N THR A 128 -9.99 -11.90 -22.75
CA THR A 128 -9.83 -13.20 -22.11
C THR A 128 -11.17 -13.88 -21.84
N PRO A 129 -11.29 -15.21 -21.96
CA PRO A 129 -12.49 -15.92 -21.50
C PRO A 129 -12.59 -15.99 -19.96
N ASN A 130 -11.49 -15.81 -19.23
CA ASN A 130 -11.47 -15.99 -17.78
C ASN A 130 -10.81 -14.83 -17.06
N ILE A 131 -11.47 -14.32 -16.01
CA ILE A 131 -10.90 -13.38 -15.05
C ILE A 131 -10.79 -14.10 -13.71
N ILE A 132 -9.63 -13.99 -13.05
CA ILE A 132 -9.40 -14.50 -11.70
C ILE A 132 -9.10 -13.33 -10.79
N ILE A 133 -9.99 -13.09 -9.83
CA ILE A 133 -9.87 -11.99 -8.89
C ILE A 133 -9.06 -12.46 -7.67
N ALA A 134 -7.82 -12.00 -7.57
CA ALA A 134 -6.89 -12.23 -6.46
C ALA A 134 -6.43 -10.91 -5.82
N GLY A 135 -7.25 -9.87 -5.93
CA GLY A 135 -6.93 -8.48 -5.57
C GLY A 135 -6.89 -8.20 -4.06
N GLY A 136 -7.07 -9.22 -3.20
CA GLY A 136 -7.04 -9.05 -1.74
C GLY A 136 -8.02 -7.97 -1.28
N VAL A 137 -7.51 -6.92 -0.65
CA VAL A 137 -8.31 -5.75 -0.22
C VAL A 137 -8.54 -4.72 -1.35
N GLY A 138 -8.17 -5.06 -2.57
CA GLY A 138 -8.20 -4.16 -3.72
C GLY A 138 -7.04 -3.18 -3.74
N SER A 139 -7.20 -2.12 -4.52
CA SER A 139 -6.30 -0.98 -4.44
C SER A 139 -6.44 -0.35 -3.06
N PHE A 140 -5.40 -0.42 -2.26
CA PHE A 140 -5.44 0.13 -0.92
C PHE A 140 -4.59 1.40 -0.82
N GLU A 141 -5.19 2.40 -0.19
CA GLU A 141 -4.49 3.61 0.20
C GLU A 141 -4.55 3.74 1.72
N PRO A 142 -3.46 4.13 2.38
CA PRO A 142 -3.50 4.41 3.79
C PRO A 142 -4.44 5.60 4.03
N ARG A 143 -5.25 5.51 5.09
CA ARG A 143 -6.02 6.67 5.54
C ARG A 143 -5.06 7.74 5.99
N LYS A 144 -5.18 8.92 5.38
CA LYS A 144 -4.31 10.06 5.66
C LYS A 144 -4.77 10.87 6.87
N PHE A 145 -3.86 11.66 7.40
CA PHE A 145 -4.20 12.67 8.39
C PHE A 145 -5.16 13.72 7.83
N ALA A 146 -6.05 14.23 8.67
CA ALA A 146 -7.05 15.21 8.25
C ALA A 146 -6.46 16.60 7.91
N PRO A 147 -5.44 17.15 8.64
CA PRO A 147 -4.85 18.43 8.29
C PRO A 147 -4.14 18.38 6.93
N LYS A 148 -4.50 19.31 6.03
CA LYS A 148 -3.93 19.39 4.66
C LYS A 148 -2.43 19.69 4.67
N GLU A 149 -1.95 20.37 5.68
CA GLU A 149 -0.55 20.72 5.89
C GLU A 149 0.36 19.50 5.98
N CYS A 150 -0.19 18.33 6.37
CA CYS A 150 0.53 17.06 6.43
C CYS A 150 1.11 16.65 5.07
N THR A 151 0.44 17.00 3.96
CA THR A 151 0.87 16.64 2.60
C THR A 151 2.28 17.15 2.27
N LYS A 152 2.67 18.31 2.82
CA LYS A 152 4.02 18.88 2.64
C LYS A 152 5.13 17.96 3.17
N TYR A 153 4.83 17.17 4.19
CA TYR A 153 5.79 16.32 4.91
C TYR A 153 5.65 14.83 4.56
N GLU A 154 4.68 14.44 3.73
CA GLU A 154 4.50 13.04 3.30
C GLU A 154 5.76 12.53 2.59
N ASN A 155 6.14 11.29 2.90
CA ASN A 155 7.36 10.62 2.44
C ASN A 155 8.68 11.31 2.83
N LYS A 156 8.65 12.31 3.73
CA LYS A 156 9.83 12.97 4.29
C LYS A 156 9.89 12.80 5.81
N SER A 157 8.86 13.27 6.50
CA SER A 157 8.72 13.19 7.96
C SER A 157 7.40 12.59 8.41
N ILE A 158 6.42 12.43 7.51
CA ILE A 158 5.14 11.77 7.75
C ILE A 158 5.04 10.54 6.87
N PHE A 159 4.82 9.38 7.50
CA PHE A 159 4.73 8.09 6.82
C PHE A 159 3.48 7.33 7.27
N TYR A 160 2.96 6.51 6.38
CA TYR A 160 1.81 5.64 6.61
C TYR A 160 2.19 4.15 6.51
N SER A 161 3.43 3.86 6.13
CA SER A 161 4.08 2.56 6.15
C SER A 161 5.56 2.74 6.45
N ILE A 162 6.21 1.74 7.03
CA ILE A 162 7.63 1.77 7.34
C ILE A 162 8.34 0.78 6.42
N LYS A 163 9.19 1.31 5.54
CA LYS A 163 10.05 0.52 4.63
C LYS A 163 11.47 0.34 5.18
N ASP A 164 11.93 1.30 5.97
CA ASP A 164 13.24 1.27 6.63
C ASP A 164 13.12 1.88 8.03
N LYS A 165 13.27 1.06 9.05
CA LYS A 165 13.20 1.51 10.46
C LYS A 165 14.44 2.25 10.92
N SER A 166 15.58 2.14 10.22
CA SER A 166 16.85 2.73 10.63
C SER A 166 16.82 4.25 10.66
N ILE A 167 15.97 4.88 9.84
CA ILE A 167 15.82 6.35 9.77
C ILE A 167 15.30 6.97 11.09
N PHE A 168 14.64 6.16 11.93
CA PHE A 168 14.04 6.63 13.19
C PHE A 168 15.01 6.56 14.38
N LYS A 169 16.16 5.89 14.23
CA LYS A 169 17.11 5.68 15.32
C LYS A 169 17.60 7.00 15.94
N GLY A 170 17.47 7.11 17.26
CA GLY A 170 17.82 8.31 18.02
C GLY A 170 16.87 9.50 17.85
N LYS A 171 15.74 9.31 17.17
CA LYS A 171 14.75 10.35 16.86
C LYS A 171 13.55 10.31 17.79
N THR A 172 12.76 11.38 17.76
CA THR A 172 11.45 11.41 18.41
C THR A 172 10.38 11.10 17.37
N VAL A 173 9.63 10.03 17.59
CA VAL A 173 8.61 9.52 16.66
C VAL A 173 7.24 9.58 17.31
N SER A 174 6.29 10.24 16.68
CA SER A 174 4.90 10.31 17.11
C SER A 174 4.05 9.36 16.26
N ILE A 175 3.50 8.31 16.89
CA ILE A 175 2.74 7.24 16.24
C ILE A 175 1.27 7.42 16.54
N PHE A 176 0.46 7.50 15.50
CA PHE A 176 -1.00 7.63 15.59
C PHE A 176 -1.69 6.34 15.19
N GLY A 177 -2.47 5.78 16.10
CA GLY A 177 -3.24 4.56 15.89
C GLY A 177 -3.52 3.82 17.19
N GLY A 178 -4.24 2.72 17.10
CA GLY A 178 -4.58 1.89 18.27
C GLY A 178 -4.90 0.43 17.91
N GLY A 179 -4.54 0.01 16.71
CA GLY A 179 -4.54 -1.37 16.25
C GLY A 179 -3.14 -1.98 16.31
N ASP A 180 -3.02 -3.25 15.87
CA ASP A 180 -1.78 -4.02 15.92
C ASP A 180 -0.60 -3.27 15.32
N SER A 181 -0.72 -2.73 14.10
CA SER A 181 0.39 -2.03 13.45
C SER A 181 0.93 -0.85 14.27
N ALA A 182 0.06 -0.06 14.90
CA ALA A 182 0.50 1.08 15.71
C ALA A 182 1.21 0.64 16.98
N LEU A 183 0.70 -0.41 17.63
CA LEU A 183 1.25 -0.96 18.88
C LEU A 183 2.57 -1.69 18.62
N ASP A 184 2.63 -2.53 17.59
CA ASP A 184 3.84 -3.27 17.24
C ASP A 184 5.00 -2.30 16.92
N TRP A 185 4.74 -1.27 16.12
CA TRP A 185 5.74 -0.26 15.80
C TRP A 185 6.11 0.63 17.00
N ALA A 186 5.16 0.94 17.89
CA ALA A 186 5.47 1.68 19.11
C ALA A 186 6.40 0.89 20.02
N VAL A 187 6.16 -0.41 20.18
CA VAL A 187 7.03 -1.32 20.95
C VAL A 187 8.39 -1.44 20.28
N GLU A 188 8.43 -1.73 18.98
CA GLU A 188 9.68 -1.94 18.24
C GLU A 188 10.57 -0.70 18.26
N LEU A 189 10.03 0.47 17.89
CA LEU A 189 10.81 1.71 17.82
C LEU A 189 11.23 2.24 19.18
N SER A 190 10.55 1.87 20.27
CA SER A 190 10.92 2.29 21.63
C SER A 190 12.30 1.76 22.10
N ASN A 191 12.87 0.79 21.39
CA ASN A 191 14.21 0.29 21.68
C ASN A 191 15.29 1.33 21.37
N ASP A 192 15.15 2.07 20.26
CA ASP A 192 16.17 2.96 19.72
C ASP A 192 15.72 4.41 19.55
N SER A 193 14.45 4.74 19.86
CA SER A 193 13.82 6.04 19.62
C SER A 193 12.98 6.50 20.81
N LYS A 194 12.71 7.80 20.89
CA LYS A 194 11.67 8.33 21.79
C LYS A 194 10.32 8.21 21.11
N VAL A 195 9.38 7.48 21.72
CA VAL A 195 8.08 7.23 21.13
C VAL A 195 6.98 7.95 21.87
N ASN A 196 6.17 8.72 21.12
CA ASN A 196 4.87 9.22 21.54
C ASN A 196 3.81 8.38 20.85
N LEU A 197 3.02 7.61 21.58
CA LEU A 197 1.86 6.88 21.05
C LEU A 197 0.60 7.69 21.30
N ILE A 198 -0.07 8.07 20.22
CA ILE A 198 -1.28 8.90 20.25
C ILE A 198 -2.47 8.09 19.74
N HIS A 199 -3.49 7.96 20.57
CA HIS A 199 -4.71 7.26 20.20
C HIS A 199 -5.96 8.08 20.53
N ARG A 200 -6.93 8.07 19.59
CA ARG A 200 -8.19 8.83 19.73
C ARG A 200 -9.19 8.25 20.74
N ARG A 201 -8.94 7.07 21.31
CA ARG A 201 -9.79 6.38 22.27
C ARG A 201 -8.98 5.97 23.50
N ASP A 202 -9.65 5.50 24.55
CA ASP A 202 -8.97 4.88 25.69
C ASP A 202 -8.60 3.43 25.44
N GLU A 203 -9.40 2.72 24.62
CA GLU A 203 -9.24 1.29 24.38
C GLU A 203 -8.49 1.02 23.10
N PHE A 204 -7.53 0.10 23.15
CA PHE A 204 -6.79 -0.40 22.02
C PHE A 204 -7.48 -1.62 21.39
N ARG A 205 -7.27 -1.79 20.07
CA ARG A 205 -7.84 -2.92 19.30
C ARG A 205 -6.79 -3.98 18.93
N GLY A 206 -5.55 -3.78 19.31
CA GLY A 206 -4.48 -4.73 19.03
C GLY A 206 -4.47 -5.90 20.00
N ALA A 207 -3.61 -6.89 19.72
CA ALA A 207 -3.45 -8.07 20.54
C ALA A 207 -3.12 -7.71 21.99
N GLN A 208 -3.75 -8.38 22.94
CA GLN A 208 -3.60 -8.07 24.39
C GLN A 208 -2.14 -8.14 24.83
N SER A 209 -1.38 -9.11 24.34
CA SER A 209 0.04 -9.26 24.64
C SER A 209 0.88 -8.03 24.23
N THR A 210 0.57 -7.42 23.09
CA THR A 210 1.25 -6.19 22.62
C THR A 210 0.82 -4.98 23.43
N VAL A 211 -0.47 -4.91 23.82
CA VAL A 211 -0.98 -3.85 24.72
C VAL A 211 -0.28 -3.92 26.08
N ASP A 212 -0.10 -5.12 26.64
CA ASP A 212 0.57 -5.32 27.93
C ASP A 212 2.03 -4.88 27.87
N LYS A 213 2.75 -5.28 26.82
CA LYS A 213 4.15 -4.87 26.57
C LYS A 213 4.28 -3.35 26.39
N MET A 214 3.38 -2.72 25.66
CA MET A 214 3.33 -1.27 25.51
C MET A 214 3.13 -0.58 26.87
N ASN A 215 2.24 -1.11 27.73
CA ASN A 215 1.99 -0.58 29.06
C ASN A 215 3.22 -0.71 29.98
N GLU A 216 3.99 -1.78 29.87
CA GLU A 216 5.26 -1.95 30.59
C GLU A 216 6.27 -0.88 30.14
N LEU A 217 6.41 -0.67 28.82
CA LEU A 217 7.30 0.34 28.25
C LEU A 217 6.88 1.78 28.63
N LYS A 218 5.58 2.03 28.74
CA LYS A 218 5.04 3.29 29.30
C LYS A 218 5.46 3.49 30.75
N LYS A 219 5.35 2.45 31.61
CA LYS A 219 5.72 2.54 33.04
C LYS A 219 7.18 2.92 33.26
N ILE A 220 8.08 2.43 32.39
CA ILE A 220 9.51 2.73 32.46
C ILE A 220 9.92 3.97 31.64
N GLY A 221 8.94 4.73 31.11
CA GLY A 221 9.18 5.99 30.42
C GLY A 221 9.75 5.87 28.99
N LYS A 222 9.72 4.68 28.38
CA LYS A 222 10.15 4.49 26.98
C LYS A 222 9.10 4.91 25.96
N ILE A 223 7.83 4.84 26.33
CA ILE A 223 6.70 5.27 25.52
C ILE A 223 5.89 6.32 26.28
N ASN A 224 5.66 7.48 25.69
CA ASN A 224 4.69 8.46 26.16
C ASN A 224 3.34 8.14 25.52
N LEU A 225 2.32 7.88 26.33
CA LEU A 225 0.99 7.55 25.85
C LEU A 225 0.04 8.73 26.01
N PHE A 226 -0.65 9.07 24.91
CA PHE A 226 -1.69 10.09 24.82
C PHE A 226 -2.98 9.48 24.28
N THR A 227 -3.94 9.18 25.17
CA THR A 227 -5.29 8.69 24.79
C THR A 227 -6.25 9.86 24.67
N LYS A 228 -7.30 9.71 23.83
CA LYS A 228 -8.28 10.75 23.47
C LYS A 228 -7.68 11.96 22.76
N TYR A 229 -6.52 11.80 22.14
CA TYR A 229 -5.88 12.86 21.35
C TYR A 229 -5.91 12.52 19.85
N GLN A 230 -5.99 13.57 19.04
CA GLN A 230 -5.88 13.52 17.59
C GLN A 230 -4.90 14.60 17.11
N LEU A 231 -4.33 14.41 15.93
CA LEU A 231 -3.48 15.42 15.29
C LEU A 231 -4.33 16.64 14.92
N LYS A 232 -3.89 17.81 15.36
CA LYS A 232 -4.52 19.10 15.04
C LYS A 232 -3.74 19.87 13.99
N ASN A 233 -2.42 20.06 14.21
CA ASN A 233 -1.54 20.79 13.31
C ASN A 233 -0.15 20.15 13.26
N VAL A 234 0.60 20.51 12.21
CA VAL A 234 2.00 20.14 12.01
C VAL A 234 2.83 21.41 11.77
N HIS A 235 4.03 21.47 12.32
CA HIS A 235 4.89 22.64 12.24
C HIS A 235 6.32 22.26 11.84
N GLY A 236 6.94 23.12 11.05
CA GLY A 236 8.32 23.00 10.58
C GLY A 236 8.52 23.74 9.26
N LYS A 237 9.77 23.91 8.86
CA LYS A 237 10.11 24.52 7.56
C LYS A 237 10.21 23.46 6.48
N ASP A 238 11.39 22.85 6.32
CA ASP A 238 11.63 21.80 5.33
C ASP A 238 11.32 20.42 5.86
N ASN A 239 11.59 20.18 7.14
CA ASN A 239 11.24 18.99 7.89
C ASN A 239 10.26 19.34 9.01
N LEU A 240 9.60 18.30 9.52
CA LEU A 240 8.74 18.40 10.68
C LEU A 240 9.61 18.68 11.94
N GLU A 241 9.13 19.57 12.81
CA GLU A 241 9.81 19.92 14.05
C GLU A 241 8.94 19.64 15.28
N ASN A 242 7.64 19.91 15.18
CA ASN A 242 6.67 19.64 16.22
C ASN A 242 5.26 19.49 15.67
N ILE A 243 4.37 18.97 16.51
CA ILE A 243 2.95 18.77 16.20
C ILE A 243 2.09 19.29 17.35
N ASP A 244 0.88 19.74 17.03
CA ASP A 244 -0.17 19.97 18.01
C ASP A 244 -1.12 18.79 18.02
N ILE A 245 -1.36 18.23 19.18
CA ILE A 245 -2.40 17.24 19.41
C ILE A 245 -3.52 17.84 20.24
N GLU A 246 -4.77 17.54 19.87
CA GLU A 246 -5.96 18.03 20.58
C GLU A 246 -6.69 16.88 21.24
N HIS A 247 -6.96 17.05 22.52
CA HIS A 247 -7.79 16.14 23.31
C HIS A 247 -9.28 16.38 23.04
N ASP A 248 -10.13 15.40 23.30
CA ASP A 248 -11.59 15.51 23.16
C ASP A 248 -12.19 16.70 23.94
N ASN A 249 -11.60 17.08 25.09
CA ASN A 249 -11.98 18.25 25.88
C ASN A 249 -11.44 19.60 25.35
N LYS A 250 -10.83 19.60 24.15
CA LYS A 250 -10.22 20.77 23.48
C LYS A 250 -8.88 21.26 24.06
N GLU A 251 -8.30 20.56 25.03
CA GLU A 251 -6.93 20.81 25.44
C GLU A 251 -5.96 20.53 24.30
N VAL A 252 -5.04 21.45 24.04
CA VAL A 252 -4.02 21.30 23.00
C VAL A 252 -2.65 21.15 23.64
N LYS A 253 -1.89 20.16 23.17
CA LYS A 253 -0.49 19.94 23.56
C LYS A 253 0.40 20.03 22.35
N ASN A 254 1.51 20.76 22.50
CA ASN A 254 2.58 20.77 21.49
C ASN A 254 3.62 19.73 21.85
N LEU A 255 3.93 18.86 20.90
CA LEU A 255 4.93 17.79 21.04
C LEU A 255 6.06 18.00 20.05
N LYS A 256 7.29 18.06 20.54
CA LYS A 256 8.46 17.98 19.67
C LYS A 256 8.52 16.60 19.04
N THR A 257 8.69 16.53 17.71
CA THR A 257 8.75 15.25 16.98
C THR A 257 9.50 15.43 15.67
N ASP A 258 10.35 14.47 15.33
CA ASP A 258 11.07 14.46 14.06
C ASP A 258 10.25 13.73 12.97
N TYR A 259 9.46 12.73 13.38
CA TYR A 259 8.68 11.89 12.48
C TYR A 259 7.29 11.62 13.02
N VAL A 260 6.34 11.50 12.12
CA VAL A 260 4.95 11.11 12.40
C VAL A 260 4.58 9.89 11.59
N LEU A 261 4.00 8.90 12.25
CA LEU A 261 3.51 7.66 11.64
C LEU A 261 2.00 7.55 11.83
N GLY A 262 1.27 7.31 10.75
CA GLY A 262 -0.19 7.19 10.76
C GLY A 262 -0.67 5.79 10.45
N PHE A 263 -1.16 5.05 11.45
CA PHE A 263 -1.70 3.70 11.29
C PHE A 263 -3.22 3.68 11.56
N PHE A 264 -3.99 4.24 10.62
CA PHE A 264 -5.46 4.36 10.72
C PHE A 264 -6.22 3.26 9.99
N GLY A 265 -5.52 2.26 9.45
CA GLY A 265 -6.04 1.28 8.51
C GLY A 265 -6.05 1.80 7.07
N LEU A 266 -6.54 0.95 6.19
CA LEU A 266 -6.53 1.18 4.75
C LEU A 266 -7.92 1.59 4.28
N ILE A 267 -7.98 2.38 3.21
CA ILE A 267 -9.17 2.55 2.38
C ILE A 267 -9.07 1.47 1.31
N MET A 268 -10.03 0.58 1.28
CA MET A 268 -10.12 -0.48 0.29
C MET A 268 -10.96 0.00 -0.89
N GLN A 269 -10.44 -0.15 -2.10
CA GLN A 269 -11.13 0.16 -3.35
C GLN A 269 -11.03 -1.04 -4.29
N LEU A 270 -12.11 -1.77 -4.42
CA LEU A 270 -12.19 -2.91 -5.34
C LEU A 270 -12.44 -2.47 -6.79
N GLY A 271 -12.84 -1.20 -7.00
CA GLY A 271 -13.09 -0.68 -8.34
C GLY A 271 -14.20 -1.46 -9.06
N PRO A 272 -14.04 -1.74 -10.37
CA PRO A 272 -15.06 -2.41 -11.17
C PRO A 272 -15.25 -3.90 -10.85
N ILE A 273 -14.47 -4.45 -9.91
CA ILE A 273 -14.55 -5.85 -9.46
C ILE A 273 -15.29 -6.01 -8.12
N ALA A 274 -15.90 -4.93 -7.60
CA ALA A 274 -16.68 -4.91 -6.37
C ALA A 274 -18.06 -5.55 -6.55
#